data_fe1cf94d2eca49f74f1f45c31bb22510
#
_entry.id   fe1cf94d2eca49f74f1f45c31bb22510
#
_cell.length_a   1.000
_cell.length_b   1.000
_cell.length_c   1.000
_cell.angle_alpha   90.00
_cell.angle_beta   90.00
_cell.angle_gamma   90.00
#
_symmetry.space_group_name_H-M   'P 1'
#
loop_
_entity.id
_entity.type
_entity.pdbx_description
1 polymer ?
#
loop_
_entity_poly.entity_id
_entity_poly.type
_entity_poly.pdbx_seq_one_letter_code
_entity_poly.pdbx_strand_id
1 'polypeptide(L)'
;MKGQHRLDKIVAYLKNHTLVTVEQLVDAVEASPATIRRDLIKLDEQGVISRSHGGVALRRFEPAQPTTNEKQLRSPAEKRAIARFAASMVQAGDAVVLDAGTTMLELAKCLTHLPLRVITVDLHIALFLSEFRQIEVTIVGGRIDDSSQSCIGEFGRKMLRSVYPDIAFLSCNTWSMEKGVTTPTEDKAGLKQEIIANAQRKVLLADSSKYGAHSLFNVAPLSRFTDVVTDVNLPFPVQAELKAHSVALTLVQPEI
;
A
#
# COMPACT_ATOMS: atom_id res chain seq x y z
N MET A 1 -23.37 -26.88 -17.09
CA MET A 1 -23.98 -25.55 -17.00
C MET A 1 -24.16 -25.03 -15.56
N LYS A 2 -24.76 -25.79 -14.61
CA LYS A 2 -24.94 -25.32 -13.22
C LYS A 2 -23.62 -24.99 -12.47
N GLY A 3 -22.52 -25.70 -12.75
CA GLY A 3 -21.24 -25.45 -12.08
C GLY A 3 -20.56 -24.14 -12.50
N GLN A 4 -20.54 -23.82 -13.79
CA GLN A 4 -19.93 -22.57 -14.29
C GLN A 4 -20.66 -21.34 -13.78
N HIS A 5 -21.98 -21.32 -13.82
CA HIS A 5 -22.78 -20.22 -13.28
C HIS A 5 -22.50 -19.94 -11.79
N ARG A 6 -22.20 -21.01 -11.00
CA ARG A 6 -21.84 -20.85 -9.59
C ARG A 6 -20.44 -20.26 -9.43
N LEU A 7 -19.47 -20.67 -10.22
CA LEU A 7 -18.13 -20.07 -10.25
C LEU A 7 -18.22 -18.56 -10.58
N ASP A 8 -19.04 -18.21 -11.58
CA ASP A 8 -19.26 -16.81 -11.96
C ASP A 8 -19.88 -15.99 -10.83
N LYS A 9 -20.83 -16.56 -10.06
CA LYS A 9 -21.41 -15.92 -8.87
C LYS A 9 -20.35 -15.68 -7.78
N ILE A 10 -19.49 -16.68 -7.52
CA ILE A 10 -18.39 -16.54 -6.55
C ILE A 10 -17.47 -15.40 -6.99
N VAL A 11 -17.04 -15.37 -8.24
CA VAL A 11 -16.16 -14.32 -8.78
C VAL A 11 -16.84 -12.94 -8.70
N ALA A 12 -18.14 -12.85 -9.04
CA ALA A 12 -18.90 -11.61 -8.96
C ALA A 12 -19.00 -11.08 -7.52
N TYR A 13 -19.22 -11.97 -6.56
CA TYR A 13 -19.24 -11.61 -5.14
C TYR A 13 -17.87 -11.10 -4.67
N LEU A 14 -16.81 -11.82 -5.02
CA LEU A 14 -15.43 -11.44 -4.67
C LEU A 14 -14.96 -10.12 -5.32
N LYS A 15 -15.56 -9.69 -6.43
CA LYS A 15 -15.23 -8.39 -7.06
C LYS A 15 -15.56 -7.20 -6.13
N ASN A 16 -16.58 -7.36 -5.29
CA ASN A 16 -17.08 -6.31 -4.41
C ASN A 16 -16.56 -6.44 -2.96
N HIS A 17 -15.73 -7.45 -2.68
CA HIS A 17 -15.22 -7.72 -1.33
C HIS A 17 -13.71 -8.01 -1.40
N THR A 18 -12.96 -7.41 -0.49
CA THR A 18 -11.49 -7.52 -0.47
C THR A 18 -11.03 -8.92 -0.03
N LEU A 19 -11.69 -9.48 0.97
CA LEU A 19 -11.48 -10.85 1.48
C LEU A 19 -12.81 -11.38 1.98
N VAL A 20 -13.09 -12.65 1.71
CA VAL A 20 -14.38 -13.31 2.04
C VAL A 20 -14.10 -14.66 2.68
N THR A 21 -14.83 -15.00 3.75
CA THR A 21 -14.77 -16.33 4.33
C THR A 21 -15.59 -17.34 3.52
N VAL A 22 -15.35 -18.63 3.75
CA VAL A 22 -16.14 -19.70 3.11
C VAL A 22 -17.61 -19.60 3.52
N GLU A 23 -17.89 -19.24 4.77
CA GLU A 23 -19.24 -19.08 5.31
C GLU A 23 -20.00 -17.95 4.60
N GLN A 24 -19.35 -16.81 4.40
CA GLN A 24 -19.93 -15.70 3.63
C GLN A 24 -20.26 -16.08 2.18
N LEU A 25 -19.41 -16.91 1.56
CA LEU A 25 -19.67 -17.42 0.21
C LEU A 25 -20.81 -18.46 0.19
N VAL A 26 -20.92 -19.28 1.22
CA VAL A 26 -22.05 -20.24 1.38
C VAL A 26 -23.36 -19.48 1.40
N ASP A 27 -23.45 -18.42 2.19
CA ASP A 27 -24.66 -17.59 2.31
C ASP A 27 -24.96 -16.83 1.00
N ALA A 28 -23.96 -16.20 0.40
CA ALA A 28 -24.11 -15.38 -0.80
C ALA A 28 -24.44 -16.19 -2.07
N VAL A 29 -23.94 -17.42 -2.15
CA VAL A 29 -24.07 -18.28 -3.37
C VAL A 29 -25.14 -19.35 -3.18
N GLU A 30 -25.66 -19.51 -1.96
CA GLU A 30 -26.66 -20.54 -1.59
C GLU A 30 -26.22 -21.97 -1.95
N ALA A 31 -24.99 -22.33 -1.56
CA ALA A 31 -24.41 -23.63 -1.83
C ALA A 31 -23.80 -24.24 -0.56
N SER A 32 -23.69 -25.57 -0.50
CA SER A 32 -23.11 -26.23 0.67
C SER A 32 -21.62 -25.88 0.84
N PRO A 33 -21.08 -25.87 2.09
CA PRO A 33 -19.66 -25.60 2.34
C PRO A 33 -18.71 -26.52 1.56
N ALA A 34 -19.08 -27.79 1.38
CA ALA A 34 -18.29 -28.75 0.61
C ALA A 34 -18.24 -28.38 -0.90
N THR A 35 -19.35 -27.89 -1.42
CA THR A 35 -19.44 -27.41 -2.81
C THR A 35 -18.60 -26.16 -3.02
N ILE A 36 -18.75 -25.16 -2.13
CA ILE A 36 -17.94 -23.93 -2.18
C ILE A 36 -16.45 -24.24 -2.11
N ARG A 37 -16.01 -25.08 -1.15
CA ARG A 37 -14.59 -25.46 -1.04
C ARG A 37 -14.04 -26.11 -2.32
N ARG A 38 -14.83 -26.96 -2.98
CA ARG A 38 -14.43 -27.59 -4.26
C ARG A 38 -14.33 -26.57 -5.40
N ASP A 39 -15.27 -25.62 -5.45
CA ASP A 39 -15.25 -24.56 -6.45
C ASP A 39 -14.08 -23.59 -6.22
N LEU A 40 -13.76 -23.29 -4.97
CA LEU A 40 -12.59 -22.48 -4.62
C LEU A 40 -11.27 -23.14 -5.00
N ILE A 41 -11.15 -24.49 -4.86
CA ILE A 41 -9.97 -25.21 -5.34
C ILE A 41 -9.80 -25.00 -6.84
N LYS A 42 -10.88 -25.14 -7.63
CA LYS A 42 -10.84 -24.94 -9.08
C LYS A 42 -10.44 -23.51 -9.47
N LEU A 43 -11.01 -22.51 -8.80
CA LEU A 43 -10.68 -21.10 -9.06
C LEU A 43 -9.24 -20.76 -8.65
N ASP A 44 -8.71 -21.38 -7.62
CA ASP A 44 -7.32 -21.23 -7.19
C ASP A 44 -6.35 -21.89 -8.19
N GLU A 45 -6.63 -23.11 -8.63
CA GLU A 45 -5.88 -23.80 -9.69
C GLU A 45 -5.88 -23.02 -11.03
N GLN A 46 -6.98 -22.32 -11.33
CA GLN A 46 -7.09 -21.43 -12.48
C GLN A 46 -6.39 -20.06 -12.26
N GLY A 47 -5.84 -19.80 -11.07
CA GLY A 47 -5.19 -18.53 -10.75
C GLY A 47 -6.15 -17.33 -10.61
N VAL A 48 -7.45 -17.57 -10.49
CA VAL A 48 -8.48 -16.52 -10.38
C VAL A 48 -8.56 -15.95 -8.97
N ILE A 49 -8.32 -16.79 -7.96
CA ILE A 49 -8.36 -16.41 -6.55
C ILE A 49 -7.06 -16.76 -5.85
N SER A 50 -6.85 -16.17 -4.68
CA SER A 50 -5.88 -16.62 -3.68
C SER A 50 -6.62 -17.06 -2.42
N ARG A 51 -6.09 -18.10 -1.77
CA ARG A 51 -6.61 -18.63 -0.51
C ARG A 51 -5.58 -18.41 0.59
N SER A 52 -6.03 -17.90 1.73
CA SER A 52 -5.21 -17.77 2.95
C SER A 52 -5.94 -18.41 4.12
N HIS A 53 -5.29 -18.54 5.27
CA HIS A 53 -5.92 -19.01 6.50
C HIS A 53 -7.10 -18.11 6.94
N GLY A 54 -7.17 -16.91 6.41
CA GLY A 54 -8.20 -15.93 6.73
C GLY A 54 -9.34 -15.83 5.73
N GLY A 55 -9.28 -16.50 4.58
CA GLY A 55 -10.34 -16.41 3.59
C GLY A 55 -9.87 -16.47 2.14
N VAL A 56 -10.71 -15.99 1.26
CA VAL A 56 -10.58 -16.05 -0.19
C VAL A 56 -10.66 -14.63 -0.75
N ALA A 57 -9.76 -14.27 -1.65
CA ALA A 57 -9.76 -13.02 -2.39
C ALA A 57 -9.54 -13.26 -3.88
N LEU A 58 -10.00 -12.35 -4.74
CA LEU A 58 -9.60 -12.36 -6.15
C LEU A 58 -8.11 -12.07 -6.27
N ARG A 59 -7.41 -12.79 -7.13
CA ARG A 59 -6.09 -12.38 -7.58
C ARG A 59 -6.25 -11.18 -8.50
N ARG A 60 -6.17 -9.99 -7.93
CA ARG A 60 -6.24 -8.75 -8.70
C ARG A 60 -4.85 -8.39 -9.19
N PHE A 61 -4.65 -8.51 -10.49
CA PHE A 61 -3.47 -7.97 -11.14
C PHE A 61 -3.77 -6.53 -11.60
N GLU A 62 -2.97 -5.59 -11.12
CA GLU A 62 -3.05 -4.16 -11.45
C GLU A 62 -1.93 -3.81 -12.44
N PRO A 63 -2.19 -3.87 -13.75
CA PRO A 63 -1.16 -3.69 -14.77
C PRO A 63 -0.70 -2.24 -14.93
N ALA A 64 -1.56 -1.28 -14.57
CA ALA A 64 -1.32 0.13 -14.77
C ALA A 64 -1.35 0.91 -13.46
N GLN A 65 -0.62 2.02 -13.44
CA GLN A 65 -0.66 2.95 -12.34
C GLN A 65 -1.81 3.94 -12.54
N PRO A 66 -2.75 4.08 -11.58
CA PRO A 66 -3.71 5.17 -11.60
C PRO A 66 -2.99 6.52 -11.49
N THR A 67 -3.51 7.53 -12.15
CA THR A 67 -3.01 8.90 -12.06
C THR A 67 -3.15 9.48 -10.65
N THR A 68 -2.39 10.54 -10.33
CA THR A 68 -2.50 11.24 -9.04
C THR A 68 -3.93 11.74 -8.80
N ASN A 69 -4.59 12.29 -9.82
CA ASN A 69 -5.97 12.78 -9.71
C ASN A 69 -6.97 11.65 -9.37
N GLU A 70 -6.88 10.51 -10.05
CA GLU A 70 -7.72 9.35 -9.74
C GLU A 70 -7.49 8.83 -8.31
N LYS A 71 -6.22 8.82 -7.87
CA LYS A 71 -5.88 8.41 -6.50
C LYS A 71 -6.40 9.37 -5.44
N GLN A 72 -6.43 10.69 -5.71
CA GLN A 72 -6.96 11.67 -4.75
C GLN A 72 -8.42 11.42 -4.39
N LEU A 73 -9.21 10.95 -5.34
CA LEU A 73 -10.64 10.69 -5.16
C LEU A 73 -10.93 9.39 -4.40
N ARG A 74 -9.93 8.49 -4.28
CA ARG A 74 -10.11 7.18 -3.61
C ARG A 74 -9.72 7.29 -2.14
N SER A 75 -10.59 6.82 -1.25
CA SER A 75 -10.33 6.68 0.20
C SER A 75 -9.74 7.94 0.87
N PRO A 76 -10.31 9.13 0.69
CA PRO A 76 -9.72 10.37 1.22
C PRO A 76 -9.76 10.45 2.75
N ALA A 77 -10.77 9.88 3.40
CA ALA A 77 -10.89 9.86 4.87
C ALA A 77 -9.84 8.93 5.49
N GLU A 78 -9.67 7.73 4.91
CA GLU A 78 -8.66 6.76 5.32
C GLU A 78 -7.25 7.35 5.21
N LYS A 79 -6.93 8.01 4.09
CA LYS A 79 -5.62 8.64 3.89
C LYS A 79 -5.33 9.73 4.92
N ARG A 80 -6.31 10.58 5.24
CA ARG A 80 -6.14 11.60 6.29
C ARG A 80 -5.93 10.99 7.66
N ALA A 81 -6.67 9.93 8.02
CA ALA A 81 -6.50 9.24 9.28
C ALA A 81 -5.12 8.57 9.39
N ILE A 82 -4.71 7.86 8.32
CA ILE A 82 -3.38 7.25 8.22
C ILE A 82 -2.28 8.31 8.35
N ALA A 83 -2.40 9.43 7.64
CA ALA A 83 -1.44 10.52 7.65
C ALA A 83 -1.31 11.17 9.04
N ARG A 84 -2.41 11.44 9.73
CA ARG A 84 -2.39 11.99 11.10
C ARG A 84 -1.69 11.07 12.08
N PHE A 85 -1.98 9.77 12.03
CA PHE A 85 -1.27 8.82 12.87
C PHE A 85 0.22 8.77 12.51
N ALA A 86 0.56 8.67 11.22
CA ALA A 86 1.95 8.61 10.76
C ALA A 86 2.74 9.86 11.19
N ALA A 87 2.12 11.03 11.20
CA ALA A 87 2.76 12.26 11.67
C ALA A 87 3.20 12.19 13.14
N SER A 88 2.48 11.46 14.00
CA SER A 88 2.86 11.27 15.40
C SER A 88 4.12 10.41 15.60
N MET A 89 4.59 9.74 14.55
CA MET A 89 5.80 8.93 14.55
C MET A 89 7.06 9.76 14.28
N VAL A 90 6.92 11.04 13.90
CA VAL A 90 8.01 11.94 13.50
C VAL A 90 8.34 12.90 14.62
N GLN A 91 9.63 13.13 14.84
CA GLN A 91 10.15 14.05 15.84
C GLN A 91 10.85 15.24 15.20
N ALA A 92 10.91 16.36 15.92
CA ALA A 92 11.65 17.52 15.49
C ALA A 92 13.15 17.17 15.27
N GLY A 93 13.68 17.53 14.11
CA GLY A 93 15.07 17.25 13.72
C GLY A 93 15.26 15.97 12.92
N ASP A 94 14.24 15.12 12.78
CA ASP A 94 14.35 13.89 12.00
C ASP A 94 14.67 14.17 10.52
N ALA A 95 15.42 13.23 9.93
CA ALA A 95 15.58 13.07 8.50
C ALA A 95 14.50 12.09 7.99
N VAL A 96 13.54 12.61 7.23
CA VAL A 96 12.34 11.87 6.81
C VAL A 96 12.37 11.66 5.30
N VAL A 97 12.17 10.44 4.84
CA VAL A 97 11.87 10.16 3.43
C VAL A 97 10.36 10.02 3.24
N LEU A 98 9.81 10.82 2.35
CA LEU A 98 8.44 10.71 1.88
C LEU A 98 8.44 10.18 0.43
N ASP A 99 7.93 8.98 0.24
CA ASP A 99 7.68 8.40 -1.08
C ASP A 99 6.61 9.21 -1.84
N ALA A 100 6.34 8.86 -3.09
CA ALA A 100 5.33 9.55 -3.88
C ALA A 100 3.91 9.07 -3.55
N GLY A 101 2.96 9.99 -3.59
CA GLY A 101 1.54 9.69 -3.62
C GLY A 101 0.66 10.50 -2.69
N THR A 102 -0.65 10.36 -2.90
CA THR A 102 -1.66 11.19 -2.24
C THR A 102 -1.73 10.99 -0.72
N THR A 103 -1.45 9.79 -0.21
CA THR A 103 -1.33 9.56 1.25
C THR A 103 -0.11 10.27 1.83
N MET A 104 1.01 10.28 1.08
CA MET A 104 2.22 10.99 1.48
C MET A 104 2.02 12.51 1.48
N LEU A 105 1.26 13.04 0.52
CA LEU A 105 0.91 14.46 0.50
C LEU A 105 0.04 14.83 1.72
N GLU A 106 -0.91 13.99 2.12
CA GLU A 106 -1.67 14.21 3.36
C GLU A 106 -0.75 14.17 4.60
N LEU A 107 0.23 13.27 4.64
CA LEU A 107 1.24 13.24 5.72
C LEU A 107 2.09 14.52 5.72
N ALA A 108 2.56 14.97 4.56
CA ALA A 108 3.33 16.22 4.44
C ALA A 108 2.59 17.42 5.03
N LYS A 109 1.27 17.52 4.80
CA LYS A 109 0.42 18.57 5.39
C LYS A 109 0.40 18.54 6.93
N CYS A 110 0.49 17.34 7.52
CA CYS A 110 0.51 17.18 8.97
C CYS A 110 1.87 17.52 9.62
N LEU A 111 2.96 17.58 8.84
CA LEU A 111 4.33 17.77 9.33
C LEU A 111 4.81 19.23 9.31
N THR A 112 4.04 20.16 8.77
CA THR A 112 4.43 21.56 8.50
C THR A 112 4.87 22.36 9.73
N HIS A 113 4.54 21.91 10.93
CA HIS A 113 4.88 22.59 12.19
C HIS A 113 6.22 22.15 12.81
N LEU A 114 6.85 21.09 12.27
CA LEU A 114 8.09 20.53 12.79
C LEU A 114 9.30 21.01 11.97
N PRO A 115 10.44 21.32 12.61
CA PRO A 115 11.71 21.48 11.91
C PRO A 115 12.22 20.09 11.47
N LEU A 116 12.31 19.87 10.16
CA LEU A 116 12.64 18.55 9.57
C LEU A 116 13.60 18.70 8.40
N ARG A 117 14.28 17.61 8.07
CA ARG A 117 14.91 17.37 6.77
C ARG A 117 14.07 16.36 5.99
N VAL A 118 13.40 16.80 4.94
CA VAL A 118 12.53 15.95 4.13
C VAL A 118 13.18 15.66 2.79
N ILE A 119 13.31 14.38 2.47
CA ILE A 119 13.75 13.88 1.17
C ILE A 119 12.53 13.26 0.49
N THR A 120 12.22 13.67 -0.72
CA THR A 120 11.08 13.12 -1.46
C THR A 120 11.37 12.96 -2.95
N VAL A 121 10.69 12.01 -3.57
CA VAL A 121 10.66 11.81 -5.03
C VAL A 121 9.46 12.50 -5.68
N ASP A 122 8.51 13.03 -4.89
CA ASP A 122 7.22 13.59 -5.34
C ASP A 122 7.32 15.10 -5.52
N LEU A 123 6.99 15.59 -6.71
CA LEU A 123 7.06 17.01 -7.03
C LEU A 123 6.04 17.85 -6.25
N HIS A 124 4.84 17.31 -6.01
CA HIS A 124 3.82 18.03 -5.25
C HIS A 124 4.22 18.20 -3.80
N ILE A 125 4.78 17.14 -3.20
CA ILE A 125 5.27 17.18 -1.83
C ILE A 125 6.44 18.16 -1.71
N ALA A 126 7.39 18.11 -2.64
CA ALA A 126 8.54 19.00 -2.63
C ALA A 126 8.12 20.47 -2.76
N LEU A 127 7.24 20.81 -3.70
CA LEU A 127 6.73 22.15 -3.86
C LEU A 127 5.95 22.63 -2.65
N PHE A 128 5.04 21.79 -2.12
CA PHE A 128 4.24 22.15 -0.96
C PHE A 128 5.12 22.43 0.27
N LEU A 129 6.07 21.53 0.59
CA LEU A 129 6.90 21.68 1.78
C LEU A 129 7.95 22.80 1.65
N SER A 130 8.35 23.17 0.44
CA SER A 130 9.31 24.28 0.21
C SER A 130 8.80 25.65 0.65
N GLU A 131 7.49 25.79 0.90
CA GLU A 131 6.90 27.03 1.45
C GLU A 131 7.17 27.20 2.96
N PHE A 132 7.61 26.14 3.67
CA PHE A 132 7.79 26.14 5.11
C PHE A 132 9.28 26.25 5.48
N ARG A 133 9.70 27.40 5.98
CA ARG A 133 11.11 27.72 6.26
C ARG A 133 11.81 26.79 7.26
N GLN A 134 11.05 26.14 8.16
CA GLN A 134 11.57 25.19 9.14
C GLN A 134 11.85 23.81 8.57
N ILE A 135 11.46 23.55 7.32
CA ILE A 135 11.66 22.27 6.65
C ILE A 135 12.71 22.42 5.55
N GLU A 136 13.82 21.71 5.69
CA GLU A 136 14.79 21.56 4.61
C GLU A 136 14.33 20.48 3.64
N VAL A 137 13.99 20.86 2.42
CA VAL A 137 13.45 19.94 1.41
C VAL A 137 14.51 19.58 0.39
N THR A 138 14.70 18.29 0.20
CA THR A 138 15.54 17.73 -0.86
C THR A 138 14.69 16.92 -1.83
N ILE A 139 14.62 17.33 -3.08
CA ILE A 139 13.99 16.56 -4.14
C ILE A 139 14.97 15.55 -4.74
N VAL A 140 14.59 14.29 -4.79
CA VAL A 140 15.35 13.24 -5.47
C VAL A 140 15.12 13.39 -6.97
N GLY A 141 16.16 13.75 -7.69
CA GLY A 141 16.08 14.04 -9.14
C GLY A 141 15.95 12.79 -10.01
N GLY A 142 15.59 13.00 -11.26
CA GLY A 142 15.43 11.94 -12.25
C GLY A 142 14.47 12.30 -13.37
N ARG A 143 14.03 11.30 -14.13
CA ARG A 143 12.95 11.46 -15.12
C ARG A 143 11.60 11.56 -14.41
N ILE A 144 10.75 12.44 -14.85
CA ILE A 144 9.40 12.57 -14.29
C ILE A 144 8.50 11.47 -14.86
N ASP A 145 7.81 10.75 -13.99
CA ASP A 145 6.75 9.81 -14.35
C ASP A 145 5.41 10.56 -14.45
N ASP A 146 4.79 10.51 -15.63
CA ASP A 146 3.59 11.29 -15.95
C ASP A 146 2.38 10.92 -15.06
N SER A 147 2.26 9.65 -14.68
CA SER A 147 1.11 9.17 -13.91
C SER A 147 1.13 9.61 -12.45
N SER A 148 2.31 9.69 -11.84
CA SER A 148 2.47 10.03 -10.42
C SER A 148 3.08 11.41 -10.18
N GLN A 149 3.62 12.06 -11.22
CA GLN A 149 4.36 13.32 -11.13
C GLN A 149 5.48 13.23 -10.09
N SER A 150 6.21 12.11 -10.13
CA SER A 150 7.36 11.84 -9.27
C SER A 150 8.60 11.54 -10.11
N CYS A 151 9.77 11.79 -9.54
CA CYS A 151 11.05 11.48 -10.17
C CYS A 151 11.33 9.98 -10.08
N ILE A 152 11.80 9.40 -11.19
CA ILE A 152 12.16 7.97 -11.32
C ILE A 152 13.50 7.82 -12.03
N GLY A 153 14.06 6.61 -11.96
CA GLY A 153 15.27 6.23 -12.69
C GLY A 153 16.54 6.18 -11.84
N GLU A 154 17.67 5.83 -12.50
CA GLU A 154 18.90 5.48 -11.82
C GLU A 154 19.58 6.66 -11.09
N PHE A 155 19.40 7.91 -11.54
CA PHE A 155 19.93 9.07 -10.82
C PHE A 155 19.33 9.18 -9.42
N GLY A 156 18.01 9.01 -9.31
CA GLY A 156 17.32 9.01 -8.03
C GLY A 156 17.76 7.85 -7.13
N ARG A 157 17.91 6.66 -7.70
CA ARG A 157 18.40 5.49 -6.96
C ARG A 157 19.81 5.72 -6.40
N LYS A 158 20.74 6.26 -7.20
CA LYS A 158 22.11 6.59 -6.74
C LYS A 158 22.09 7.57 -5.58
N MET A 159 21.24 8.61 -5.66
CA MET A 159 21.10 9.58 -4.59
C MET A 159 20.57 8.93 -3.31
N LEU A 160 19.53 8.10 -3.40
CA LEU A 160 18.93 7.42 -2.25
C LEU A 160 19.89 6.44 -1.57
N ARG A 161 20.83 5.82 -2.29
CA ARG A 161 21.88 4.96 -1.70
C ARG A 161 22.80 5.69 -0.71
N SER A 162 22.93 7.01 -0.83
CA SER A 162 23.78 7.83 0.05
C SER A 162 23.01 8.48 1.20
N VAL A 163 21.70 8.21 1.34
CA VAL A 163 20.84 8.79 2.34
C VAL A 163 20.48 7.76 3.41
N TYR A 164 20.67 8.13 4.67
CA TYR A 164 20.33 7.29 5.85
C TYR A 164 19.28 8.00 6.71
N PRO A 165 18.00 7.91 6.36
CA PRO A 165 16.93 8.60 7.08
C PRO A 165 16.59 7.88 8.39
N ASP A 166 16.15 8.67 9.38
CA ASP A 166 15.62 8.16 10.64
C ASP A 166 14.32 7.37 10.39
N ILE A 167 13.46 7.91 9.54
CA ILE A 167 12.19 7.29 9.18
C ILE A 167 11.88 7.47 7.69
N ALA A 168 11.38 6.42 7.05
CA ALA A 168 10.87 6.47 5.70
C ALA A 168 9.42 5.99 5.64
N PHE A 169 8.57 6.78 5.02
CA PHE A 169 7.19 6.44 4.75
C PHE A 169 7.03 6.04 3.29
N LEU A 170 6.52 4.84 3.06
CA LEU A 170 6.30 4.29 1.74
C LEU A 170 4.81 4.14 1.45
N SER A 171 4.44 4.50 0.25
CA SER A 171 3.14 4.20 -0.32
C SER A 171 3.20 2.92 -1.16
N CYS A 172 2.05 2.37 -1.49
CA CYS A 172 1.95 1.31 -2.49
C CYS A 172 0.72 1.49 -3.38
N ASN A 173 0.75 0.82 -4.52
CA ASN A 173 -0.44 0.62 -5.34
C ASN A 173 -1.22 -0.59 -4.84
N THR A 174 -0.48 -1.63 -4.49
CA THR A 174 -1.01 -2.94 -4.10
C THR A 174 -0.09 -3.60 -3.09
N TRP A 175 -0.69 -4.38 -2.19
CA TRP A 175 0.04 -5.19 -1.22
C TRP A 175 -0.74 -6.43 -0.81
N SER A 176 -0.03 -7.48 -0.41
CA SER A 176 -0.63 -8.73 0.09
C SER A 176 0.35 -9.46 0.99
N MET A 177 -0.14 -10.43 1.77
CA MET A 177 0.73 -11.31 2.56
C MET A 177 1.64 -12.14 1.67
N GLU A 178 1.12 -12.68 0.58
CA GLU A 178 1.86 -13.57 -0.33
C GLU A 178 2.93 -12.84 -1.14
N LYS A 179 2.60 -11.68 -1.72
CA LYS A 179 3.48 -10.96 -2.67
C LYS A 179 4.20 -9.76 -2.06
N GLY A 180 3.85 -9.40 -0.83
CA GLY A 180 4.36 -8.16 -0.22
C GLY A 180 3.84 -6.91 -0.92
N VAL A 181 4.66 -5.89 -0.96
CA VAL A 181 4.39 -4.62 -1.67
C VAL A 181 4.83 -4.74 -3.12
N THR A 182 3.95 -4.37 -4.06
CA THR A 182 4.21 -4.44 -5.50
C THR A 182 3.84 -3.13 -6.21
N THR A 183 4.41 -2.93 -7.41
CA THR A 183 4.21 -1.73 -8.24
C THR A 183 4.22 -2.09 -9.72
N PRO A 184 3.55 -1.31 -10.61
CA PRO A 184 3.49 -1.61 -12.02
C PRO A 184 4.81 -1.45 -12.78
N THR A 185 5.76 -0.63 -12.31
CA THR A 185 6.98 -0.29 -13.05
C THR A 185 8.25 -0.62 -12.28
N GLU A 186 9.27 -1.07 -13.02
CA GLU A 186 10.60 -1.38 -12.49
C GLU A 186 11.28 -0.16 -11.85
N ASP A 187 11.20 0.99 -12.49
CA ASP A 187 11.78 2.24 -11.98
C ASP A 187 11.29 2.57 -10.57
N LYS A 188 9.96 2.44 -10.33
CA LYS A 188 9.37 2.68 -9.00
C LYS A 188 9.75 1.61 -7.99
N ALA A 189 9.82 0.35 -8.41
CA ALA A 189 10.26 -0.73 -7.54
C ALA A 189 11.69 -0.46 -7.06
N GLY A 190 12.60 -0.12 -7.98
CA GLY A 190 13.99 0.17 -7.66
C GLY A 190 14.17 1.34 -6.69
N LEU A 191 13.44 2.45 -6.87
CA LEU A 191 13.49 3.58 -5.93
C LEU A 191 13.02 3.19 -4.53
N LYS A 192 11.88 2.50 -4.42
CA LYS A 192 11.34 2.06 -3.13
C LYS A 192 12.27 1.07 -2.42
N GLN A 193 12.92 0.19 -3.17
CA GLN A 193 13.92 -0.73 -2.63
C GLN A 193 15.11 0.01 -2.01
N GLU A 194 15.62 1.07 -2.65
CA GLU A 194 16.71 1.89 -2.10
C GLU A 194 16.25 2.63 -0.81
N ILE A 195 15.03 3.16 -0.78
CA ILE A 195 14.47 3.79 0.42
C ILE A 195 14.41 2.77 1.58
N ILE A 196 13.89 1.56 1.32
CA ILE A 196 13.78 0.50 2.33
C ILE A 196 15.15 0.02 2.81
N ALA A 197 16.16 0.00 1.94
CA ALA A 197 17.48 -0.51 2.29
C ALA A 197 18.15 0.29 3.40
N ASN A 198 18.01 1.62 3.39
CA ASN A 198 18.81 2.53 4.20
C ASN A 198 18.08 3.17 5.39
N ALA A 199 16.75 3.19 5.40
CA ALA A 199 15.98 3.79 6.50
C ALA A 199 16.11 2.98 7.79
N GLN A 200 16.19 3.67 8.94
CA GLN A 200 16.14 3.02 10.25
C GLN A 200 14.73 2.47 10.50
N ARG A 201 13.71 3.31 10.42
CA ARG A 201 12.31 2.93 10.52
C ARG A 201 11.63 2.97 9.15
N LYS A 202 10.92 1.91 8.79
CA LYS A 202 10.31 1.70 7.47
C LYS A 202 8.82 1.49 7.63
N VAL A 203 8.03 2.49 7.29
CA VAL A 203 6.60 2.51 7.54
C VAL A 203 5.84 2.42 6.22
N LEU A 204 5.04 1.37 6.07
CA LEU A 204 4.11 1.26 4.96
C LEU A 204 2.80 1.97 5.31
N LEU A 205 2.41 2.96 4.51
CA LEU A 205 1.13 3.65 4.62
C LEU A 205 0.22 3.25 3.46
N ALA A 206 -0.80 2.47 3.74
CA ALA A 206 -1.71 1.97 2.71
C ALA A 206 -3.12 1.80 3.26
N ASP A 207 -4.10 2.37 2.59
CA ASP A 207 -5.50 2.10 2.90
C ASP A 207 -5.87 0.65 2.55
N SER A 208 -6.86 0.09 3.24
CA SER A 208 -7.27 -1.31 3.15
C SER A 208 -7.73 -1.73 1.75
N SER A 209 -8.20 -0.78 0.93
CA SER A 209 -8.65 -1.06 -0.46
C SER A 209 -7.53 -1.58 -1.37
N LYS A 210 -6.26 -1.34 -1.01
CA LYS A 210 -5.07 -1.79 -1.75
C LYS A 210 -4.63 -3.20 -1.41
N TYR A 211 -5.22 -3.80 -0.37
CA TYR A 211 -4.92 -5.16 0.01
C TYR A 211 -5.50 -6.20 -0.96
N GLY A 212 -4.78 -7.31 -1.13
CA GLY A 212 -5.23 -8.46 -1.94
C GLY A 212 -5.02 -8.31 -3.44
N ALA A 213 -4.40 -7.22 -3.90
CA ALA A 213 -3.98 -7.05 -5.28
C ALA A 213 -2.45 -7.13 -5.42
N HIS A 214 -1.96 -7.34 -6.64
CA HIS A 214 -0.54 -7.30 -6.96
C HIS A 214 -0.29 -6.67 -8.33
N SER A 215 0.91 -6.15 -8.50
CA SER A 215 1.41 -5.59 -9.76
C SER A 215 2.65 -6.37 -10.23
N LEU A 216 3.21 -6.00 -11.36
CA LEU A 216 4.25 -6.77 -12.04
C LEU A 216 5.57 -6.84 -11.26
N PHE A 217 6.00 -5.74 -10.63
CA PHE A 217 7.31 -5.66 -10.00
C PHE A 217 7.20 -5.72 -8.47
N ASN A 218 7.97 -6.61 -7.86
CA ASN A 218 8.08 -6.71 -6.41
C ASN A 218 8.94 -5.58 -5.85
N VAL A 219 8.46 -4.93 -4.79
CA VAL A 219 9.21 -3.95 -4.02
C VAL A 219 9.89 -4.63 -2.84
N ALA A 220 9.11 -5.23 -1.95
CA ALA A 220 9.62 -5.92 -0.78
C ALA A 220 8.54 -6.82 -0.15
N PRO A 221 8.94 -7.91 0.53
CA PRO A 221 8.04 -8.61 1.42
C PRO A 221 7.69 -7.73 2.63
N LEU A 222 6.53 -7.96 3.25
CA LEU A 222 6.08 -7.15 4.38
C LEU A 222 7.04 -7.18 5.58
N SER A 223 7.79 -8.26 5.75
CA SER A 223 8.81 -8.40 6.80
C SER A 223 9.98 -7.40 6.70
N ARG A 224 10.10 -6.67 5.58
CA ARG A 224 11.09 -5.60 5.43
C ARG A 224 10.63 -4.27 6.02
N PHE A 225 9.36 -4.15 6.38
CA PHE A 225 8.81 -2.98 7.05
C PHE A 225 8.83 -3.18 8.56
N THR A 226 9.08 -2.11 9.29
CA THR A 226 8.95 -2.09 10.77
C THR A 226 7.49 -1.93 11.18
N ASP A 227 6.75 -1.13 10.42
CA ASP A 227 5.38 -0.76 10.71
C ASP A 227 4.51 -0.81 9.45
N VAL A 228 3.25 -1.19 9.62
CA VAL A 228 2.17 -1.04 8.64
C VAL A 228 1.06 -0.24 9.28
N VAL A 229 0.69 0.89 8.68
CA VAL A 229 -0.44 1.72 9.10
C VAL A 229 -1.52 1.63 8.03
N THR A 230 -2.68 1.16 8.42
CA THR A 230 -3.85 1.02 7.55
C THR A 230 -5.13 1.38 8.31
N ASP A 231 -6.26 1.38 7.64
CA ASP A 231 -7.55 1.63 8.29
C ASP A 231 -8.21 0.35 8.82
N VAL A 232 -9.21 0.52 9.69
CA VAL A 232 -9.93 -0.58 10.37
C VAL A 232 -10.70 -1.51 9.44
N ASN A 233 -10.89 -1.13 8.16
CA ASN A 233 -11.58 -1.96 7.17
C ASN A 233 -10.69 -3.09 6.63
N LEU A 234 -9.41 -3.16 7.04
CA LEU A 234 -8.58 -4.32 6.72
C LEU A 234 -9.22 -5.58 7.29
N PRO A 235 -9.43 -6.66 6.50
CA PRO A 235 -10.10 -7.86 6.97
C PRO A 235 -9.44 -8.46 8.21
N PHE A 236 -10.24 -8.85 9.20
CA PHE A 236 -9.76 -9.37 10.49
C PHE A 236 -8.74 -10.52 10.39
N PRO A 237 -8.91 -11.51 9.49
CA PRO A 237 -7.93 -12.59 9.35
C PRO A 237 -6.55 -12.07 8.92
N VAL A 238 -6.50 -11.05 8.07
CA VAL A 238 -5.25 -10.40 7.64
C VAL A 238 -4.59 -9.66 8.81
N GLN A 239 -5.40 -8.98 9.62
CA GLN A 239 -4.91 -8.33 10.84
C GLN A 239 -4.27 -9.34 11.79
N ALA A 240 -4.88 -10.52 11.97
CA ALA A 240 -4.35 -11.59 12.82
C ALA A 240 -3.03 -12.15 12.26
N GLU A 241 -2.95 -12.36 10.95
CA GLU A 241 -1.75 -12.85 10.27
C GLU A 241 -0.60 -11.84 10.37
N LEU A 242 -0.84 -10.55 10.13
CA LEU A 242 0.17 -9.48 10.29
C LEU A 242 0.71 -9.41 11.72
N LYS A 243 -0.17 -9.53 12.73
CA LYS A 243 0.24 -9.54 14.13
C LYS A 243 1.11 -10.74 14.51
N ALA A 244 0.97 -11.86 13.80
CA ALA A 244 1.82 -13.05 14.00
C ALA A 244 3.22 -12.88 13.39
N HIS A 245 3.40 -11.91 12.49
CA HIS A 245 4.69 -11.53 11.92
C HIS A 245 5.29 -10.36 12.72
N SER A 246 6.61 -10.20 12.70
CA SER A 246 7.32 -9.17 13.48
C SER A 246 7.12 -7.73 12.96
N VAL A 247 5.97 -7.43 12.35
CA VAL A 247 5.62 -6.13 11.81
C VAL A 247 4.57 -5.48 12.71
N ALA A 248 4.84 -4.27 13.18
CA ALA A 248 3.89 -3.53 14.00
C ALA A 248 2.71 -3.04 13.12
N LEU A 249 1.50 -3.56 13.41
CA LEU A 249 0.27 -3.17 12.72
C LEU A 249 -0.48 -2.12 13.53
N THR A 250 -0.75 -0.97 12.91
CA THR A 250 -1.65 0.05 13.42
C THR A 250 -2.89 0.17 12.54
N LEU A 251 -4.05 0.12 13.16
CA LEU A 251 -5.36 0.31 12.53
C LEU A 251 -5.91 1.67 12.94
N VAL A 252 -6.17 2.53 11.96
CA VAL A 252 -6.73 3.87 12.20
C VAL A 252 -8.22 3.90 11.84
N GLN A 253 -8.99 4.67 12.59
CA GLN A 253 -10.39 4.91 12.31
C GLN A 253 -10.51 6.13 11.40
N PRO A 254 -11.06 6.01 10.17
CA PRO A 254 -11.40 7.16 9.35
C PRO A 254 -12.47 8.01 10.04
N GLU A 255 -12.31 9.33 10.02
CA GLU A 255 -13.36 10.23 10.47
C GLU A 255 -14.41 10.38 9.37
N ILE A 256 -15.68 10.31 9.77
CA ILE A 256 -16.85 10.47 8.91
C ILE A 256 -16.99 11.94 8.48
#